data_0585034200d187ab450d42d1f0207b53
#
_entry.id   0585034200d187ab450d42d1f0207b53
#
_cell.length_a   1.000
_cell.length_b   1.000
_cell.length_c   1.000
_cell.angle_alpha   90.00
_cell.angle_beta   90.00
_cell.angle_gamma   90.00
#
_symmetry.space_group_name_H-M   'P 1'
#
loop_
_entity.id
_entity.type
_entity.pdbx_description
1 polymer ?
#
loop_
_entity_poly.entity_id
_entity_poly.type
_entity_poly.pdbx_seq_one_letter_code
_entity_poly.pdbx_strand_id
1 'polypeptide(L)'
;MGQQILGRKQKISNDAWLKAMEQIEDLVSKQELDEKVRQTVKDIKATTGGKKAAVAWSGGKDSLVLADVCRQAGIEDSVLVVSNLEYKAFTDWVDANKPPKLEIINTGQDLEWLTKHPQMLFPQDSGTAAQWFHIVQHRGQAKYYKEHDLNMLLLGRRRADGNYVGKGSNIYTDGKGVTRFSPLADWSHEEVLAYIHYYHLAVPPIYDWKNGYLCGTHPW
;
A
#
# COMPACT_ATOMS: atom_id res chain seq x y z
N MET A 1 22.68 -11.13 0.35
CA MET A 1 21.82 -10.25 -0.45
C MET A 1 21.14 -11.11 -1.50
N GLY A 2 19.84 -11.36 -1.34
CA GLY A 2 19.07 -12.13 -2.31
C GLY A 2 19.15 -11.51 -3.71
N GLN A 3 19.23 -12.34 -4.71
CA GLN A 3 19.32 -11.89 -6.11
C GLN A 3 17.97 -11.28 -6.50
N GLN A 4 17.93 -9.96 -6.69
CA GLN A 4 16.72 -9.27 -7.15
C GLN A 4 16.45 -9.65 -8.61
N ILE A 5 15.44 -10.50 -8.85
CA ILE A 5 15.04 -10.93 -10.20
C ILE A 5 13.91 -10.08 -10.78
N LEU A 6 13.13 -9.44 -9.94
CA LEU A 6 12.08 -8.50 -10.37
C LEU A 6 12.67 -7.10 -10.49
N GLY A 7 12.63 -6.53 -11.69
CA GLY A 7 13.11 -5.19 -11.99
C GLY A 7 12.14 -4.09 -11.51
N ARG A 8 12.15 -2.93 -12.19
CA ARG A 8 11.19 -1.86 -11.89
C ARG A 8 9.76 -2.32 -12.21
N LYS A 9 8.81 -2.05 -11.33
CA LYS A 9 7.39 -2.45 -11.41
C LYS A 9 6.77 -2.27 -12.80
N GLN A 10 7.04 -1.17 -13.46
CA GLN A 10 6.51 -0.86 -14.81
C GLN A 10 6.95 -1.81 -15.93
N LYS A 11 7.95 -2.66 -15.66
CA LYS A 11 8.51 -3.63 -16.63
C LYS A 11 8.27 -5.08 -16.22
N ILE A 12 7.60 -5.32 -15.11
CA ILE A 12 7.36 -6.67 -14.60
C ILE A 12 6.05 -7.17 -15.19
N SER A 13 6.10 -8.29 -15.93
CA SER A 13 4.89 -8.97 -16.41
C SER A 13 4.16 -9.66 -15.26
N ASN A 14 2.86 -9.92 -15.43
CA ASN A 14 2.11 -10.70 -14.45
C ASN A 14 2.72 -12.08 -14.22
N ASP A 15 3.15 -12.73 -15.29
CA ASP A 15 3.79 -14.06 -15.21
C ASP A 15 5.11 -14.04 -14.42
N ALA A 16 5.85 -12.94 -14.48
CA ALA A 16 7.06 -12.77 -13.66
C ALA A 16 6.73 -12.68 -12.17
N TRP A 17 5.63 -12.02 -11.80
CA TRP A 17 5.13 -12.00 -10.42
C TRP A 17 4.73 -13.40 -9.94
N LEU A 18 3.96 -14.14 -10.75
CA LEU A 18 3.52 -15.50 -10.41
C LEU A 18 4.72 -16.44 -10.26
N LYS A 19 5.67 -16.39 -11.19
CA LYS A 19 6.90 -17.18 -11.12
C LYS A 19 7.73 -16.86 -9.88
N ALA A 20 7.82 -15.59 -9.49
CA ALA A 20 8.51 -15.20 -8.26
C ALA A 20 7.81 -15.78 -7.01
N MET A 21 6.48 -15.80 -6.98
CA MET A 21 5.73 -16.45 -5.90
C MET A 21 5.97 -17.95 -5.82
N GLU A 22 6.01 -18.66 -6.94
CA GLU A 22 6.29 -20.10 -6.99
C GLU A 22 7.69 -20.46 -6.46
N GLN A 23 8.65 -19.56 -6.60
CA GLN A 23 10.07 -19.75 -6.23
C GLN A 23 10.46 -18.92 -4.99
N ILE A 24 9.51 -18.45 -4.21
CA ILE A 24 9.77 -17.39 -3.21
C ILE A 24 10.72 -17.84 -2.11
N GLU A 25 10.67 -19.10 -1.71
CA GLU A 25 11.55 -19.67 -0.68
C GLU A 25 13.02 -19.77 -1.14
N ASP A 26 13.24 -19.94 -2.45
CA ASP A 26 14.59 -19.93 -3.06
C ASP A 26 15.13 -18.49 -3.19
N LEU A 27 14.24 -17.50 -3.30
CA LEU A 27 14.61 -16.10 -3.52
C LEU A 27 14.88 -15.33 -2.21
N VAL A 28 14.10 -15.62 -1.18
CA VAL A 28 14.21 -14.96 0.11
C VAL A 28 14.06 -16.00 1.23
N SER A 29 15.12 -16.21 1.99
CA SER A 29 15.03 -17.09 3.14
C SER A 29 14.22 -16.47 4.26
N LYS A 30 13.49 -17.30 5.02
CA LYS A 30 12.73 -16.84 6.19
C LYS A 30 13.60 -16.12 7.21
N GLN A 31 14.83 -16.59 7.42
CA GLN A 31 15.75 -16.00 8.39
C GLN A 31 16.16 -14.57 8.01
N GLU A 32 16.51 -14.32 6.75
CA GLU A 32 16.85 -12.97 6.26
C GLU A 32 15.64 -12.03 6.33
N LEU A 33 14.46 -12.54 5.98
CA LEU A 33 13.23 -11.78 6.08
C LEU A 33 12.90 -11.40 7.53
N ASP A 34 12.98 -12.35 8.47
CA ASP A 34 12.72 -12.11 9.89
C ASP A 34 13.67 -11.07 10.48
N GLU A 35 14.94 -11.06 10.05
CA GLU A 35 15.90 -10.02 10.44
C GLU A 35 15.47 -8.65 9.93
N LYS A 36 15.09 -8.56 8.66
CA LYS A 36 14.59 -7.32 8.05
C LYS A 36 13.31 -6.82 8.71
N VAL A 37 12.41 -7.72 9.07
CA VAL A 37 11.20 -7.39 9.84
C VAL A 37 11.54 -6.80 11.19
N ARG A 38 12.42 -7.46 11.96
CA ARG A 38 12.88 -6.94 13.27
C ARG A 38 13.46 -5.54 13.16
N GLN A 39 14.32 -5.32 12.17
CA GLN A 39 14.91 -3.99 11.95
C GLN A 39 13.82 -2.96 11.58
N THR A 40 12.91 -3.30 10.67
CA THR A 40 11.81 -2.40 10.26
C THR A 40 10.89 -2.06 11.44
N VAL A 41 10.54 -3.03 12.27
CA VAL A 41 9.74 -2.80 13.50
C VAL A 41 10.48 -1.86 14.46
N LYS A 42 11.80 -2.03 14.65
CA LYS A 42 12.62 -1.14 15.46
C LYS A 42 12.62 0.29 14.92
N ASP A 43 12.77 0.44 13.61
CA ASP A 43 12.80 1.75 12.96
C ASP A 43 11.43 2.46 13.05
N ILE A 44 10.33 1.70 12.91
CA ILE A 44 8.97 2.22 13.13
C ILE A 44 8.84 2.73 14.56
N LYS A 45 9.18 1.92 15.57
CA LYS A 45 9.10 2.32 16.99
C LYS A 45 9.93 3.56 17.30
N ALA A 46 11.15 3.63 16.76
CA ALA A 46 12.04 4.78 16.96
C ALA A 46 11.47 6.06 16.30
N THR A 47 10.88 5.92 15.12
CA THR A 47 10.35 7.06 14.34
C THR A 47 9.02 7.58 14.87
N THR A 48 8.15 6.68 15.34
CA THR A 48 6.79 7.01 15.78
C THR A 48 6.63 7.13 17.29
N GLY A 49 7.67 6.86 18.07
CA GLY A 49 7.63 6.95 19.53
C GLY A 49 7.07 8.29 20.01
N GLY A 50 6.00 8.24 20.83
CA GLY A 50 5.31 9.42 21.36
C GLY A 50 4.45 10.18 20.33
N LYS A 51 4.26 9.67 19.13
CA LYS A 51 3.46 10.27 18.07
C LYS A 51 2.18 9.48 17.82
N LYS A 52 1.09 10.20 17.52
CA LYS A 52 -0.11 9.57 16.93
C LYS A 52 0.16 9.20 15.48
N ALA A 53 0.15 7.92 15.17
CA ALA A 53 0.45 7.41 13.86
C ALA A 53 -0.61 6.39 13.42
N ALA A 54 -0.90 6.33 12.13
CA ALA A 54 -1.82 5.37 11.53
C ALA A 54 -1.30 4.86 10.19
N VAL A 55 -1.83 3.73 9.71
CA VAL A 55 -1.46 3.12 8.44
C VAL A 55 -2.45 3.55 7.35
N ALA A 56 -1.94 4.04 6.22
CA ALA A 56 -2.74 4.16 4.99
C ALA A 56 -2.83 2.77 4.33
N TRP A 57 -3.91 2.07 4.63
CA TRP A 57 -4.15 0.71 4.16
C TRP A 57 -5.00 0.74 2.88
N SER A 58 -4.56 0.08 1.82
CA SER A 58 -5.26 0.03 0.53
C SER A 58 -5.73 -1.38 0.16
N GLY A 59 -5.50 -2.38 1.02
CA GLY A 59 -5.73 -3.79 0.70
C GLY A 59 -4.75 -4.37 -0.34
N GLY A 60 -3.89 -3.57 -0.95
CA GLY A 60 -2.83 -4.05 -1.83
C GLY A 60 -1.68 -4.69 -1.04
N LYS A 61 -0.93 -5.61 -1.68
CA LYS A 61 0.13 -6.42 -1.08
C LYS A 61 1.09 -5.63 -0.16
N ASP A 62 1.52 -4.46 -0.59
CA ASP A 62 2.46 -3.62 0.17
C ASP A 62 1.83 -3.06 1.44
N SER A 63 0.54 -2.67 1.38
CA SER A 63 -0.19 -2.16 2.54
C SER A 63 -0.60 -3.26 3.53
N LEU A 64 -0.79 -4.50 3.05
CA LEU A 64 -1.00 -5.66 3.91
C LEU A 64 0.23 -5.95 4.75
N VAL A 65 1.40 -6.04 4.11
CA VAL A 65 2.69 -6.23 4.80
C VAL A 65 2.95 -5.09 5.77
N LEU A 66 2.76 -3.83 5.31
CA LEU A 66 2.94 -2.67 6.17
C LEU A 66 2.07 -2.74 7.43
N ALA A 67 0.78 -3.04 7.29
CA ALA A 67 -0.15 -3.08 8.42
C ALA A 67 0.25 -4.15 9.45
N ASP A 68 0.67 -5.33 9.00
CA ASP A 68 1.10 -6.38 9.91
C ASP A 68 2.42 -6.06 10.62
N VAL A 69 3.41 -5.49 9.90
CA VAL A 69 4.67 -5.01 10.51
C VAL A 69 4.42 -3.84 11.48
N CYS A 70 3.50 -2.92 11.15
CA CYS A 70 3.11 -1.82 12.03
C CYS A 70 2.42 -2.32 13.30
N ARG A 71 1.57 -3.35 13.21
CA ARG A 71 0.93 -4.00 14.36
C ARG A 71 1.98 -4.58 15.32
N GLN A 72 3.07 -5.17 14.82
CA GLN A 72 4.20 -5.62 15.65
C GLN A 72 4.94 -4.45 16.33
N ALA A 73 4.85 -3.26 15.75
CA ALA A 73 5.38 -2.03 16.34
C ALA A 73 4.40 -1.33 17.30
N GLY A 74 3.15 -1.83 17.44
CA GLY A 74 2.12 -1.27 18.31
C GLY A 74 1.23 -0.22 17.63
N ILE A 75 1.25 -0.12 16.29
CA ILE A 75 0.39 0.78 15.51
C ILE A 75 -0.71 -0.06 14.86
N GLU A 76 -1.96 0.14 15.28
CA GLU A 76 -3.12 -0.63 14.83
C GLU A 76 -4.14 0.21 14.06
N ASP A 77 -4.12 1.53 14.28
CA ASP A 77 -5.04 2.44 13.61
C ASP A 77 -4.72 2.50 12.12
N SER A 78 -5.75 2.39 11.29
CA SER A 78 -5.57 2.38 9.83
C SER A 78 -6.75 3.03 9.10
N VAL A 79 -6.49 3.54 7.91
CA VAL A 79 -7.49 4.16 7.05
C VAL A 79 -7.45 3.55 5.65
N LEU A 80 -8.62 3.13 5.17
CA LEU A 80 -8.89 2.83 3.77
C LEU A 80 -9.68 3.99 3.16
N VAL A 81 -9.18 4.52 2.07
CA VAL A 81 -9.93 5.54 1.31
C VAL A 81 -10.45 4.90 0.03
N VAL A 82 -11.76 5.01 -0.16
CA VAL A 82 -12.49 4.45 -1.29
C VAL A 82 -13.33 5.51 -1.99
N SER A 83 -13.79 5.17 -3.17
CA SER A 83 -14.88 5.82 -3.90
C SER A 83 -16.12 4.91 -3.92
N ASN A 84 -17.08 5.14 -4.80
CA ASN A 84 -18.18 4.19 -5.07
C ASN A 84 -17.92 3.36 -6.35
N LEU A 85 -16.65 3.23 -6.74
CA LEU A 85 -16.24 2.54 -7.98
C LEU A 85 -15.41 1.28 -7.72
N GLU A 86 -15.18 0.92 -6.47
CA GLU A 86 -14.37 -0.24 -6.11
C GLU A 86 -14.99 -1.55 -6.65
N TYR A 87 -14.13 -2.49 -7.00
CA TYR A 87 -14.58 -3.84 -7.38
C TYR A 87 -15.32 -4.49 -6.23
N LYS A 88 -16.50 -5.06 -6.50
CA LYS A 88 -17.27 -5.76 -5.46
C LYS A 88 -16.46 -6.89 -4.79
N ALA A 89 -15.67 -7.62 -5.57
CA ALA A 89 -14.79 -8.65 -5.03
C ALA A 89 -13.78 -8.10 -4.01
N PHE A 90 -13.33 -6.85 -4.18
CA PHE A 90 -12.46 -6.18 -3.23
C PHE A 90 -13.20 -5.77 -1.96
N THR A 91 -14.37 -5.15 -2.10
CA THR A 91 -15.14 -4.70 -0.94
C THR A 91 -15.62 -5.86 -0.07
N ASP A 92 -16.09 -6.96 -0.68
CA ASP A 92 -16.47 -8.17 0.04
C ASP A 92 -15.27 -8.80 0.78
N TRP A 93 -14.10 -8.80 0.14
CA TRP A 93 -12.88 -9.28 0.77
C TRP A 93 -12.44 -8.37 1.94
N VAL A 94 -12.55 -7.05 1.78
CA VAL A 94 -12.25 -6.08 2.86
C VAL A 94 -13.12 -6.36 4.08
N ASP A 95 -14.41 -6.57 3.91
CA ASP A 95 -15.32 -6.83 5.02
C ASP A 95 -14.93 -8.07 5.83
N ALA A 96 -14.39 -9.09 5.17
CA ALA A 96 -13.94 -10.33 5.80
C ALA A 96 -12.51 -10.27 6.39
N ASN A 97 -11.62 -9.38 5.87
CA ASN A 97 -10.18 -9.42 6.14
C ASN A 97 -9.59 -8.08 6.64
N LYS A 98 -10.42 -7.06 6.83
CA LYS A 98 -9.96 -5.74 7.26
C LYS A 98 -9.26 -5.75 8.62
N PRO A 99 -8.26 -4.91 8.84
CA PRO A 99 -7.65 -4.71 10.15
C PRO A 99 -8.70 -4.30 11.21
N PRO A 100 -8.56 -4.71 12.49
CA PRO A 100 -9.56 -4.45 13.53
C PRO A 100 -9.92 -2.98 13.73
N LYS A 101 -8.95 -2.09 13.57
CA LYS A 101 -9.13 -0.63 13.73
C LYS A 101 -9.07 0.12 12.40
N LEU A 102 -9.66 -0.48 11.34
CA LEU A 102 -9.76 0.17 10.04
C LEU A 102 -10.95 1.14 10.00
N GLU A 103 -10.67 2.40 9.70
CA GLU A 103 -11.70 3.36 9.29
C GLU A 103 -11.76 3.44 7.77
N ILE A 104 -12.97 3.46 7.20
CA ILE A 104 -13.19 3.58 5.77
C ILE A 104 -13.76 4.96 5.46
N ILE A 105 -13.03 5.72 4.63
CA ILE A 105 -13.47 7.03 4.15
C ILE A 105 -13.85 6.93 2.69
N ASN A 106 -15.13 7.12 2.41
CA ASN A 106 -15.64 7.21 1.05
C ASN A 106 -15.60 8.68 0.57
N THR A 107 -14.97 8.92 -0.57
CA THR A 107 -14.84 10.26 -1.18
C THR A 107 -15.91 10.58 -2.21
N GLY A 108 -16.79 9.61 -2.50
CA GLY A 108 -18.06 9.81 -3.17
C GLY A 108 -18.05 9.78 -4.70
N GLN A 109 -16.91 9.53 -5.35
CA GLN A 109 -16.87 9.40 -6.81
C GLN A 109 -17.64 8.12 -7.21
N ASP A 110 -18.59 8.27 -8.15
CA ASP A 110 -19.43 7.21 -8.68
C ASP A 110 -19.60 7.36 -10.21
N LEU A 111 -20.47 6.58 -10.80
CA LEU A 111 -20.76 6.65 -12.24
C LEU A 111 -21.37 8.00 -12.63
N GLU A 112 -22.20 8.61 -11.79
CA GLU A 112 -22.76 9.94 -12.06
C GLU A 112 -21.64 11.00 -12.04
N TRP A 113 -20.73 10.90 -11.06
CA TRP A 113 -19.56 11.78 -11.02
C TRP A 113 -18.71 11.64 -12.29
N LEU A 114 -18.50 10.39 -12.80
CA LEU A 114 -17.77 10.14 -14.06
C LEU A 114 -18.44 10.77 -15.27
N THR A 115 -19.78 10.79 -15.34
CA THR A 115 -20.49 11.46 -16.47
C THR A 115 -20.22 12.96 -16.52
N LYS A 116 -19.96 13.57 -15.34
CA LYS A 116 -19.61 15.00 -15.21
C LYS A 116 -18.12 15.26 -15.39
N HIS A 117 -17.29 14.20 -15.35
CA HIS A 117 -15.83 14.27 -15.48
C HIS A 117 -15.31 13.21 -16.47
N PRO A 118 -15.74 13.25 -17.75
CA PRO A 118 -15.47 12.18 -18.72
C PRO A 118 -13.98 11.96 -18.98
N GLN A 119 -13.13 12.98 -18.80
CA GLN A 119 -11.67 12.87 -18.90
C GLN A 119 -11.07 11.92 -17.83
N MET A 120 -11.81 11.64 -16.76
CA MET A 120 -11.36 10.74 -15.69
C MET A 120 -11.72 9.28 -15.95
N LEU A 121 -12.60 8.98 -16.91
CA LEU A 121 -13.02 7.60 -17.20
C LEU A 121 -11.89 6.77 -17.81
N PHE A 122 -11.15 7.37 -18.75
CA PHE A 122 -10.00 6.75 -19.41
C PHE A 122 -8.85 7.76 -19.48
N PRO A 123 -8.08 7.95 -18.40
CA PRO A 123 -6.98 8.90 -18.42
C PRO A 123 -5.97 8.60 -19.52
N GLN A 124 -5.68 9.58 -20.37
CA GLN A 124 -4.78 9.42 -21.52
C GLN A 124 -3.34 9.83 -21.22
N ASP A 125 -3.12 10.46 -20.09
CA ASP A 125 -1.79 10.93 -19.66
C ASP A 125 -1.56 10.68 -18.15
N SER A 126 -0.30 10.71 -17.76
CA SER A 126 0.10 10.45 -16.37
C SER A 126 -0.41 11.51 -15.38
N GLY A 127 -0.61 12.75 -15.83
CA GLY A 127 -1.15 13.82 -14.99
C GLY A 127 -2.61 13.57 -14.64
N THR A 128 -3.43 13.25 -15.63
CA THR A 128 -4.84 12.90 -15.45
C THR A 128 -4.98 11.62 -14.61
N ALA A 129 -4.14 10.60 -14.85
CA ALA A 129 -4.13 9.39 -14.03
C ALA A 129 -3.75 9.69 -12.57
N ALA A 130 -2.78 10.59 -12.33
CA ALA A 130 -2.40 10.99 -10.99
C ALA A 130 -3.50 11.77 -10.25
N GLN A 131 -4.46 12.38 -10.96
CA GLN A 131 -5.59 13.07 -10.34
C GLN A 131 -6.48 12.12 -9.54
N TRP A 132 -6.65 10.85 -9.94
CA TRP A 132 -7.36 9.85 -9.16
C TRP A 132 -6.77 9.71 -7.76
N PHE A 133 -5.46 9.56 -7.65
CA PHE A 133 -4.80 9.47 -6.34
C PHE A 133 -4.99 10.75 -5.52
N HIS A 134 -5.06 11.90 -6.19
CA HIS A 134 -5.25 13.18 -5.51
C HIS A 134 -6.67 13.37 -4.99
N ILE A 135 -7.71 13.10 -5.80
CA ILE A 135 -9.12 13.35 -5.46
C ILE A 135 -9.69 12.26 -4.54
N VAL A 136 -9.20 11.02 -4.65
CA VAL A 136 -9.63 9.92 -3.78
C VAL A 136 -8.65 9.76 -2.62
N GLN A 137 -7.51 9.10 -2.82
CA GLN A 137 -6.62 8.71 -1.72
C GLN A 137 -6.08 9.89 -0.91
N HIS A 138 -5.44 10.86 -1.54
CA HIS A 138 -4.79 11.95 -0.80
C HIS A 138 -5.79 12.86 -0.10
N ARG A 139 -6.99 13.05 -0.66
CA ARG A 139 -8.04 13.84 -0.02
C ARG A 139 -8.59 13.14 1.22
N GLY A 140 -8.93 11.86 1.11
CA GLY A 140 -9.45 11.08 2.23
C GLY A 140 -8.41 10.88 3.32
N GLN A 141 -7.15 10.57 2.95
CA GLN A 141 -6.04 10.48 3.90
C GLN A 141 -5.79 11.79 4.66
N ALA A 142 -5.84 12.94 3.97
CA ALA A 142 -5.67 14.23 4.61
C ALA A 142 -6.85 14.58 5.55
N LYS A 143 -8.07 14.16 5.20
CA LYS A 143 -9.24 14.28 6.07
C LYS A 143 -9.01 13.47 7.36
N TYR A 144 -8.74 12.18 7.23
CA TYR A 144 -8.47 11.29 8.36
C TYR A 144 -7.34 11.81 9.26
N TYR A 145 -6.23 12.22 8.65
CA TYR A 145 -5.07 12.77 9.36
C TYR A 145 -5.43 13.95 10.27
N LYS A 146 -6.29 14.84 9.78
CA LYS A 146 -6.74 16.03 10.53
C LYS A 146 -7.77 15.67 11.60
N GLU A 147 -8.76 14.84 11.28
CA GLU A 147 -9.85 14.47 12.20
C GLU A 147 -9.33 13.67 13.40
N HIS A 148 -8.29 12.88 13.20
CA HIS A 148 -7.66 12.10 14.27
C HIS A 148 -6.45 12.80 14.90
N ASP A 149 -6.14 14.04 14.51
CA ASP A 149 -4.99 14.78 15.01
C ASP A 149 -3.68 13.98 14.96
N LEU A 150 -3.43 13.35 13.80
CA LEU A 150 -2.27 12.53 13.60
C LEU A 150 -0.99 13.36 13.44
N ASN A 151 0.12 12.79 13.89
CA ASN A 151 1.46 13.33 13.64
C ASN A 151 2.11 12.69 12.41
N MET A 152 1.66 11.47 12.03
CA MET A 152 2.27 10.72 10.95
C MET A 152 1.31 9.70 10.34
N LEU A 153 1.37 9.55 9.00
CA LEU A 153 0.68 8.53 8.24
C LEU A 153 1.71 7.61 7.57
N LEU A 154 1.63 6.31 7.85
CA LEU A 154 2.55 5.31 7.31
C LEU A 154 2.03 4.78 5.99
N LEU A 155 2.93 4.67 5.00
CA LEU A 155 2.60 4.27 3.62
C LEU A 155 3.41 3.05 3.20
N GLY A 156 2.78 2.12 2.49
CA GLY A 156 3.44 0.98 1.84
C GLY A 156 4.23 1.35 0.58
N ARG A 157 4.74 2.57 0.46
CA ARG A 157 5.51 3.02 -0.70
C ARG A 157 6.94 2.50 -0.65
N ARG A 158 7.43 2.04 -1.79
CA ARG A 158 8.79 1.51 -1.93
C ARG A 158 9.53 2.12 -3.11
N ARG A 159 10.85 2.22 -3.01
CA ARG A 159 11.71 2.66 -4.13
C ARG A 159 11.67 1.67 -5.30
N ALA A 160 11.50 0.37 -5.01
CA ALA A 160 11.34 -0.67 -6.02
C ALA A 160 10.13 -0.42 -6.95
N ASP A 161 9.07 0.22 -6.44
CA ASP A 161 7.90 0.63 -7.25
C ASP A 161 8.12 1.94 -8.03
N GLY A 162 9.23 2.62 -7.82
CA GLY A 162 9.50 3.95 -8.38
C GLY A 162 8.79 5.08 -7.64
N ASN A 163 8.22 4.82 -6.45
CA ASN A 163 7.51 5.82 -5.68
C ASN A 163 8.46 6.79 -4.96
N TYR A 164 8.02 8.03 -4.82
CA TYR A 164 8.68 8.97 -3.93
C TYR A 164 8.41 8.60 -2.46
N VAL A 165 9.45 8.42 -1.69
CA VAL A 165 9.39 8.01 -0.27
C VAL A 165 9.99 9.05 0.67
N GLY A 166 10.40 10.20 0.17
CA GLY A 166 11.14 11.21 0.91
C GLY A 166 12.65 11.12 0.68
N LYS A 167 13.39 12.05 1.25
CA LYS A 167 14.86 12.09 1.23
C LYS A 167 15.40 11.56 2.55
N GLY A 168 16.38 10.69 2.49
CA GLY A 168 17.09 10.16 3.67
C GLY A 168 16.23 9.26 4.57
N SER A 169 15.54 9.83 5.53
CA SER A 169 14.75 9.11 6.55
C SER A 169 13.43 8.46 6.08
N ASN A 170 13.14 8.45 4.78
CA ASN A 170 11.87 7.95 4.23
C ASN A 170 10.62 8.69 4.75
N ILE A 171 10.80 9.94 5.18
CA ILE A 171 9.76 10.82 5.72
C ILE A 171 9.70 12.09 4.88
N TYR A 172 8.49 12.56 4.63
CA TYR A 172 8.25 13.88 4.03
C TYR A 172 6.89 14.42 4.43
N THR A 173 6.71 15.74 4.40
CA THR A 173 5.41 16.37 4.55
C THR A 173 4.94 16.81 3.17
N ASP A 174 3.71 16.43 2.81
CA ASP A 174 3.13 16.79 1.52
C ASP A 174 2.52 18.21 1.53
N GLY A 175 2.07 18.67 0.35
CA GLY A 175 1.48 20.01 0.20
C GLY A 175 0.16 20.23 0.96
N LYS A 176 -0.42 19.19 1.58
CA LYS A 176 -1.60 19.27 2.45
C LYS A 176 -1.25 19.26 3.94
N GLY A 177 0.04 19.30 4.27
CA GLY A 177 0.55 19.26 5.65
C GLY A 177 0.52 17.87 6.28
N VAL A 178 0.33 16.79 5.49
CA VAL A 178 0.37 15.42 5.98
C VAL A 178 1.80 14.93 6.03
N THR A 179 2.29 14.58 7.22
CA THR A 179 3.59 13.94 7.37
C THR A 179 3.47 12.45 7.06
N ARG A 180 4.25 11.99 6.09
CA ARG A 180 4.24 10.63 5.55
C ARG A 180 5.54 9.92 5.83
N PHE A 181 5.45 8.67 6.28
CA PHE A 181 6.58 7.78 6.52
C PHE A 181 6.40 6.49 5.73
N SER A 182 7.46 6.03 5.07
CA SER A 182 7.46 4.80 4.28
C SER A 182 8.44 3.79 4.86
N PRO A 183 8.03 2.99 5.87
CA PRO A 183 8.91 2.02 6.55
C PRO A 183 9.46 0.94 5.63
N LEU A 184 8.68 0.57 4.60
CA LEU A 184 9.05 -0.46 3.62
C LEU A 184 9.85 0.11 2.42
N ALA A 185 10.35 1.36 2.52
CA ALA A 185 10.97 2.06 1.38
C ALA A 185 12.05 1.25 0.66
N ASP A 186 12.85 0.49 1.40
CA ASP A 186 13.98 -0.30 0.92
C ASP A 186 13.70 -1.81 0.84
N TRP A 187 12.43 -2.20 0.92
CA TRP A 187 12.03 -3.58 0.69
C TRP A 187 11.95 -3.89 -0.80
N SER A 188 12.46 -5.03 -1.23
CA SER A 188 12.32 -5.53 -2.60
C SER A 188 10.89 -6.04 -2.86
N HIS A 189 10.61 -6.37 -4.13
CA HIS A 189 9.35 -7.03 -4.50
C HIS A 189 9.28 -8.42 -3.89
N GLU A 190 10.40 -9.14 -3.95
CA GLU A 190 10.55 -10.50 -3.43
C GLU A 190 10.35 -10.55 -1.91
N GLU A 191 10.88 -9.58 -1.18
CA GLU A 191 10.70 -9.50 0.29
C GLU A 191 9.24 -9.28 0.69
N VAL A 192 8.49 -8.48 -0.07
CA VAL A 192 7.04 -8.30 0.16
C VAL A 192 6.29 -9.59 -0.14
N LEU A 193 6.59 -10.27 -1.25
CA LEU A 193 5.97 -11.55 -1.59
C LEU A 193 6.32 -12.64 -0.57
N ALA A 194 7.58 -12.71 -0.15
CA ALA A 194 8.05 -13.63 0.88
C ALA A 194 7.33 -13.40 2.21
N TYR A 195 7.09 -12.14 2.59
CA TYR A 195 6.34 -11.83 3.79
C TYR A 195 4.91 -12.37 3.71
N ILE A 196 4.22 -12.13 2.60
CA ILE A 196 2.87 -12.66 2.37
C ILE A 196 2.87 -14.18 2.48
N HIS A 197 3.84 -14.84 1.86
CA HIS A 197 3.98 -16.29 1.87
C HIS A 197 4.25 -16.84 3.28
N TYR A 198 5.32 -16.41 3.93
CA TYR A 198 5.75 -16.96 5.21
C TYR A 198 4.84 -16.61 6.39
N TYR A 199 4.15 -15.47 6.34
CA TYR A 199 3.21 -15.04 7.38
C TYR A 199 1.76 -15.31 7.02
N HIS A 200 1.51 -16.00 5.88
CA HIS A 200 0.19 -16.44 5.41
C HIS A 200 -0.85 -15.31 5.37
N LEU A 201 -0.43 -14.14 4.86
CA LEU A 201 -1.35 -13.02 4.74
C LEU A 201 -2.39 -13.30 3.64
N ALA A 202 -3.67 -13.13 3.98
CA ALA A 202 -4.73 -13.15 2.98
C ALA A 202 -4.56 -11.98 2.02
N VAL A 203 -4.62 -12.24 0.73
CA VAL A 203 -4.58 -11.22 -0.34
C VAL A 203 -5.94 -11.12 -1.03
N PRO A 204 -6.32 -9.95 -1.57
CA PRO A 204 -7.55 -9.81 -2.32
C PRO A 204 -7.61 -10.74 -3.54
N PRO A 205 -8.78 -11.30 -3.90
CA PRO A 205 -8.95 -12.22 -5.04
C PRO A 205 -8.63 -11.57 -6.39
N ILE A 206 -8.46 -10.27 -6.44
CA ILE A 206 -8.00 -9.54 -7.63
C ILE A 206 -6.61 -10.01 -8.09
N TYR A 207 -5.75 -10.45 -7.16
CA TYR A 207 -4.43 -10.99 -7.52
C TYR A 207 -4.52 -12.32 -8.30
N ASP A 208 -5.63 -13.04 -8.22
CA ASP A 208 -5.90 -14.27 -8.99
C ASP A 208 -6.47 -13.98 -10.39
N TRP A 209 -6.82 -12.74 -10.67
CA TRP A 209 -7.34 -12.36 -12.00
C TRP A 209 -6.22 -12.36 -13.04
N LYS A 210 -6.62 -12.53 -14.32
CA LYS A 210 -5.70 -12.31 -15.43
C LYS A 210 -5.08 -10.91 -15.32
N ASN A 211 -3.77 -10.83 -15.20
CA ASN A 211 -3.01 -9.61 -14.94
C ASN A 211 -3.28 -8.94 -13.56
N GLY A 212 -3.70 -9.69 -12.55
CA GLY A 212 -4.07 -9.17 -11.23
C GLY A 212 -2.97 -8.33 -10.56
N TYR A 213 -1.71 -8.72 -10.71
CA TYR A 213 -0.57 -7.94 -10.20
C TYR A 213 -0.37 -6.60 -10.93
N LEU A 214 -0.90 -6.45 -12.14
CA LEU A 214 -0.82 -5.21 -12.93
C LEU A 214 -2.04 -4.31 -12.73
N CYS A 215 -3.22 -4.89 -12.42
CA CYS A 215 -4.47 -4.15 -12.27
C CYS A 215 -4.53 -3.30 -10.98
N GLY A 216 -3.89 -3.77 -9.90
CA GLY A 216 -4.06 -3.17 -8.57
C GLY A 216 -5.41 -3.50 -7.94
N THR A 217 -5.64 -3.01 -6.72
CA THR A 217 -6.86 -3.31 -5.93
C THR A 217 -8.02 -2.34 -6.19
N HIS A 218 -7.79 -1.26 -6.89
CA HIS A 218 -8.77 -0.24 -7.22
C HIS A 218 -8.89 -0.06 -8.74
N PRO A 219 -10.09 0.26 -9.26
CA PRO A 219 -10.32 0.41 -10.71
C PRO A 219 -9.81 1.74 -11.28
N TRP A 220 -9.28 2.63 -10.44
CA TRP A 220 -8.79 3.98 -10.79
C TRP A 220 -7.31 4.15 -10.49
#